data_f286b1e1064e1470b74fd6670cad614d
#
_entry.id   f286b1e1064e1470b74fd6670cad614d
#
_cell.length_a   1.000
_cell.length_b   1.000
_cell.length_c   1.000
_cell.angle_alpha   90.00
_cell.angle_beta   90.00
_cell.angle_gamma   90.00
#
_symmetry.space_group_name_H-M   'P 1'
#
loop_
_entity.id
_entity.type
_entity.pdbx_description
1 polymer ?
#
loop_
_entity_poly.entity_id
_entity_poly.type
_entity_poly.pdbx_seq_one_letter_code
_entity_poly.pdbx_strand_id
1 'polypeptide(L)'
;MQVRIAELEILPEWLDSYREAAGAVGAESVAKEPGVICIFPMQKKESPTSIRIVEIYRSEEAYKAHLATPHFRKYKEGTPHMIKSLELVPMRPLDVDGMKQIFNKQN
;
A
#
# COMPACT_ATOMS: atom_id res chain seq x y z
N MET A 1 3.50 15.92 -0.13
CA MET A 1 3.50 14.48 0.22
C MET A 1 2.07 14.02 0.46
N GLN A 2 1.69 12.92 -0.12
CA GLN A 2 0.39 12.31 0.13
C GLN A 2 0.56 11.05 0.96
N VAL A 3 -0.22 10.93 2.03
CA VAL A 3 -0.20 9.76 2.92
C VAL A 3 -1.62 9.25 3.07
N ARG A 4 -1.77 7.92 3.01
CA ARG A 4 -3.05 7.28 3.29
C ARG A 4 -2.83 5.92 3.93
N ILE A 5 -3.86 5.48 4.62
CA ILE A 5 -3.93 4.11 5.16
C ILE A 5 -5.07 3.41 4.41
N ALA A 6 -4.76 2.29 3.79
CA ALA A 6 -5.80 1.42 3.24
C ALA A 6 -6.19 0.42 4.32
N GLU A 7 -7.48 0.32 4.60
CA GLU A 7 -8.03 -0.64 5.56
C GLU A 7 -8.88 -1.63 4.80
N LEU A 8 -8.45 -2.89 4.80
CA LEU A 8 -9.12 -3.95 4.04
C LEU A 8 -9.49 -5.11 4.95
N GLU A 9 -10.64 -5.69 4.66
CA GLU A 9 -11.00 -7.01 5.16
C GLU A 9 -11.01 -7.97 3.97
N ILE A 10 -10.25 -9.06 4.09
CA ILE A 10 -10.08 -10.04 3.01
C ILE A 10 -10.92 -11.27 3.32
N LEU A 11 -11.55 -11.85 2.29
CA LEU A 11 -12.25 -13.11 2.44
C LEU A 11 -11.24 -14.21 2.80
N PRO A 12 -11.50 -15.01 3.85
CA PRO A 12 -10.51 -15.97 4.35
C PRO A 12 -9.98 -16.94 3.30
N GLU A 13 -10.83 -17.39 2.39
CA GLU A 13 -10.44 -18.32 1.32
C GLU A 13 -9.45 -17.71 0.33
N TRP A 14 -9.33 -16.39 0.28
CA TRP A 14 -8.45 -15.67 -0.64
C TRP A 14 -7.23 -15.04 0.05
N LEU A 15 -7.03 -15.30 1.34
CA LEU A 15 -5.99 -14.60 2.10
C LEU A 15 -4.58 -14.81 1.50
N ASP A 16 -4.22 -16.04 1.18
CA ASP A 16 -2.89 -16.32 0.62
C ASP A 16 -2.69 -15.65 -0.74
N SER A 17 -3.68 -15.73 -1.62
CA SER A 17 -3.63 -15.08 -2.92
C SER A 17 -3.55 -13.57 -2.79
N TYR A 18 -4.28 -12.98 -1.85
CA TYR A 18 -4.25 -11.54 -1.62
C TYR A 18 -2.89 -11.10 -1.09
N ARG A 19 -2.32 -11.84 -0.13
CA ARG A 19 -1.00 -11.52 0.43
C ARG A 19 0.06 -11.49 -0.65
N GLU A 20 0.02 -12.45 -1.57
CA GLU A 20 0.95 -12.49 -2.70
C GLU A 20 0.78 -11.29 -3.61
N ALA A 21 -0.46 -10.95 -3.99
CA ALA A 21 -0.74 -9.82 -4.86
C ALA A 21 -0.33 -8.49 -4.23
N ALA A 22 -0.67 -8.28 -2.95
CA ALA A 22 -0.34 -7.05 -2.23
C ALA A 22 1.17 -6.89 -2.04
N GLY A 23 1.87 -7.99 -1.70
CA GLY A 23 3.32 -7.97 -1.58
C GLY A 23 4.00 -7.63 -2.90
N ALA A 24 3.53 -8.21 -3.99
CA ALA A 24 4.11 -7.98 -5.31
C ALA A 24 3.93 -6.53 -5.76
N VAL A 25 2.71 -5.98 -5.67
CA VAL A 25 2.46 -4.60 -6.10
C VAL A 25 3.22 -3.60 -5.24
N GLY A 26 3.32 -3.84 -3.94
CA GLY A 26 4.10 -2.97 -3.05
C GLY A 26 5.57 -2.95 -3.41
N ALA A 27 6.16 -4.12 -3.58
CA ALA A 27 7.58 -4.26 -3.93
C ALA A 27 7.90 -3.62 -5.28
N GLU A 28 7.09 -3.87 -6.31
CA GLU A 28 7.31 -3.29 -7.63
C GLU A 28 7.16 -1.77 -7.62
N SER A 29 6.16 -1.27 -6.91
CA SER A 29 5.89 0.16 -6.84
C SER A 29 7.06 0.90 -6.21
N VAL A 30 7.57 0.41 -5.09
CA VAL A 30 8.71 1.05 -4.41
C VAL A 30 9.97 0.94 -5.25
N ALA A 31 10.20 -0.19 -5.91
CA ALA A 31 11.39 -0.39 -6.71
C ALA A 31 11.41 0.41 -8.01
N LYS A 32 10.25 0.57 -8.66
CA LYS A 32 10.17 1.12 -10.03
C LYS A 32 9.70 2.56 -10.11
N GLU A 33 9.01 3.06 -9.08
CA GLU A 33 8.39 4.38 -9.12
C GLU A 33 9.10 5.34 -8.17
N PRO A 34 9.88 6.31 -8.68
CA PRO A 34 10.59 7.25 -7.81
C PRO A 34 9.68 8.07 -6.89
N GLY A 35 8.42 8.27 -7.30
CA GLY A 35 7.45 9.02 -6.50
C GLY A 35 6.74 8.21 -5.43
N VAL A 36 6.92 6.89 -5.40
CA VAL A 36 6.36 6.03 -4.36
C VAL A 36 7.41 5.88 -3.25
N ILE A 37 7.15 6.50 -2.11
CA ILE A 37 8.06 6.47 -0.97
C ILE A 37 7.85 5.20 -0.15
N CYS A 38 6.60 4.80 0.04
CA CYS A 38 6.26 3.65 0.87
C CYS A 38 4.96 3.03 0.40
N ILE A 39 4.94 1.73 0.25
CA ILE A 39 3.73 0.91 0.23
C ILE A 39 4.05 -0.28 1.11
N PHE A 40 3.45 -0.31 2.29
CA PHE A 40 3.80 -1.28 3.32
C PHE A 40 2.56 -2.02 3.80
N PRO A 41 2.23 -3.16 3.19
CA PRO A 41 1.10 -3.98 3.62
C PRO A 41 1.41 -4.71 4.92
N MET A 42 0.43 -4.74 5.79
CA MET A 42 0.52 -5.42 7.09
C MET A 42 -0.78 -6.15 7.36
N GLN A 43 -0.70 -7.22 8.15
CA GLN A 43 -1.90 -7.89 8.63
C GLN A 43 -1.92 -7.85 10.16
N LYS A 44 -3.11 -7.80 10.76
CA LYS A 44 -3.22 -7.87 12.21
C LYS A 44 -2.82 -9.27 12.66
N LYS A 45 -2.01 -9.37 13.72
CA LYS A 45 -1.53 -10.67 14.21
C LYS A 45 -2.66 -11.60 14.61
N GLU A 46 -3.67 -11.07 15.29
CA GLU A 46 -4.77 -11.88 15.83
C GLU A 46 -6.00 -11.94 14.91
N SER A 47 -5.94 -11.22 13.77
CA SER A 47 -6.99 -11.21 12.78
C SER A 47 -6.35 -11.08 11.40
N PRO A 48 -5.75 -12.16 10.87
CA PRO A 48 -4.90 -12.08 9.66
C PRO A 48 -5.63 -11.59 8.40
N THR A 49 -6.95 -11.70 8.34
CA THR A 49 -7.73 -11.17 7.21
C THR A 49 -7.91 -9.66 7.26
N SER A 50 -7.56 -9.02 8.38
CA SER A 50 -7.59 -7.56 8.50
C SER A 50 -6.25 -6.99 8.06
N ILE A 51 -6.25 -6.31 6.93
CA ILE A 51 -5.06 -5.77 6.29
C ILE A 51 -5.03 -4.24 6.45
N ARG A 52 -3.85 -3.71 6.71
CA ARG A 52 -3.61 -2.26 6.73
C ARG A 52 -2.39 -1.98 5.87
N ILE A 53 -2.51 -1.03 4.95
CA ILE A 53 -1.42 -0.66 4.06
C ILE A 53 -1.08 0.80 4.30
N VAL A 54 0.16 1.08 4.71
CA VAL A 54 0.67 2.46 4.74
C VAL A 54 1.13 2.81 3.35
N GLU A 55 0.59 3.90 2.79
CA GLU A 55 0.92 4.36 1.45
C GLU A 55 1.40 5.81 1.53
N ILE A 56 2.60 6.05 1.02
CA ILE A 56 3.20 7.39 1.02
C ILE A 56 3.72 7.69 -0.38
N TYR A 57 3.23 8.77 -0.96
CA TYR A 57 3.62 9.25 -2.29
C TYR A 57 4.27 10.62 -2.15
N ARG A 58 5.26 10.89 -3.00
CA ARG A 58 5.96 12.18 -2.98
C ARG A 58 5.03 13.36 -3.24
N SER A 59 4.02 13.17 -4.07
CA SER A 59 3.08 14.21 -4.49
C SER A 59 1.78 13.59 -4.98
N GLU A 60 0.78 14.43 -5.24
CA GLU A 60 -0.46 13.98 -5.87
C GLU A 60 -0.20 13.45 -7.28
N GLU A 61 0.70 14.09 -8.02
CA GLU A 61 1.08 13.63 -9.36
C GLU A 61 1.70 12.24 -9.33
N ALA A 62 2.55 11.97 -8.34
CA ALA A 62 3.13 10.65 -8.14
C ALA A 62 2.06 9.60 -7.85
N TYR A 63 1.07 9.95 -7.05
CA TYR A 63 -0.06 9.06 -6.78
C TYR A 63 -0.83 8.75 -8.07
N LYS A 64 -1.17 9.78 -8.85
CA LYS A 64 -1.88 9.60 -10.12
C LYS A 64 -1.09 8.74 -11.09
N ALA A 65 0.23 8.95 -11.17
CA ALA A 65 1.10 8.15 -12.01
C ALA A 65 1.11 6.69 -11.57
N HIS A 66 1.09 6.44 -10.26
CA HIS A 66 1.02 5.09 -9.69
C HIS A 66 -0.22 4.33 -10.19
N LEU A 67 -1.37 4.98 -10.20
CA LEU A 67 -2.63 4.36 -10.65
C LEU A 67 -2.59 3.93 -12.12
N ALA A 68 -1.72 4.53 -12.93
CA ALA A 68 -1.60 4.22 -14.36
C ALA A 68 -0.56 3.15 -14.66
N THR A 69 0.17 2.64 -13.66
CA THR A 69 1.22 1.65 -13.88
C THR A 69 0.64 0.27 -14.19
N PRO A 70 1.37 -0.57 -14.96
CA PRO A 70 0.92 -1.93 -15.25
C PRO A 70 0.78 -2.78 -13.98
N HIS A 71 1.70 -2.65 -13.01
CA HIS A 71 1.66 -3.44 -11.78
C HIS A 71 0.47 -3.05 -10.90
N PHE A 72 0.11 -1.77 -10.82
CA PHE A 72 -1.07 -1.36 -10.09
C PHE A 72 -2.34 -1.88 -10.76
N ARG A 73 -2.43 -1.77 -12.08
CA ARG A 73 -3.59 -2.27 -12.83
C ARG A 73 -3.79 -3.76 -12.64
N LYS A 74 -2.70 -4.52 -12.68
CA LYS A 74 -2.74 -5.97 -12.43
C LYS A 74 -3.33 -6.27 -11.05
N TYR A 75 -2.88 -5.54 -10.04
CA TYR A 75 -3.41 -5.67 -8.69
C TYR A 75 -4.88 -5.28 -8.63
N LYS A 76 -5.22 -4.13 -9.17
CA LYS A 76 -6.58 -3.58 -9.14
C LYS A 76 -7.60 -4.48 -9.84
N GLU A 77 -7.22 -5.08 -10.95
CA GLU A 77 -8.09 -5.96 -11.74
C GLU A 77 -8.15 -7.37 -11.17
N GLY A 78 -7.09 -7.81 -10.52
CA GLY A 78 -6.97 -9.19 -10.05
C GLY A 78 -7.50 -9.46 -8.64
N THR A 79 -7.82 -8.44 -7.85
CA THR A 79 -8.12 -8.63 -6.43
C THR A 79 -9.55 -8.31 -5.96
N PRO A 80 -10.46 -7.68 -6.74
CA PRO A 80 -11.76 -7.27 -6.19
C PRO A 80 -12.57 -8.40 -5.54
N HIS A 81 -12.52 -9.59 -6.12
CA HIS A 81 -13.27 -10.76 -5.60
C HIS A 81 -12.70 -11.29 -4.28
N MET A 82 -11.50 -10.88 -3.90
CA MET A 82 -10.83 -11.29 -2.67
C MET A 82 -11.18 -10.38 -1.49
N ILE A 83 -11.69 -9.19 -1.78
CA ILE A 83 -11.85 -8.11 -0.81
C ILE A 83 -13.30 -8.02 -0.36
N LYS A 84 -13.50 -8.16 0.96
CA LYS A 84 -14.82 -8.00 1.59
C LYS A 84 -15.15 -6.53 1.77
N SER A 85 -14.19 -5.73 2.22
CA SER A 85 -14.37 -4.29 2.42
C SER A 85 -13.05 -3.55 2.24
N LEU A 86 -13.13 -2.29 1.81
CA LEU A 86 -11.98 -1.42 1.60
C LEU A 86 -12.36 0.00 2.01
N GLU A 87 -11.53 0.61 2.85
CA GLU A 87 -11.62 2.03 3.17
C GLU A 87 -10.25 2.66 2.96
N LEU A 88 -10.20 3.78 2.25
CA LEU A 88 -8.98 4.56 2.06
C LEU A 88 -9.06 5.78 2.97
N VAL A 89 -8.18 5.85 3.96
CA VAL A 89 -8.17 6.91 4.95
C VAL A 89 -7.03 7.88 4.64
N PRO A 90 -7.34 9.09 4.15
CA PRO A 90 -6.30 10.09 3.92
C PRO A 90 -5.74 10.58 5.26
N MET A 91 -4.42 10.73 5.31
CA MET A 91 -3.70 11.10 6.52
C MET A 91 -2.84 12.33 6.25
N ARG A 92 -2.55 13.09 7.30
CA ARG A 92 -1.64 14.23 7.23
C ARG A 92 -0.42 13.94 8.10
N PRO A 93 0.79 13.95 7.53
CA PRO A 93 1.99 13.76 8.35
C PRO A 93 2.17 14.95 9.31
N LEU A 94 2.55 14.65 10.54
CA LEU A 94 2.82 15.70 11.53
C LEU A 94 4.27 16.21 11.46
N ASP A 95 5.18 15.34 11.05
CA ASP A 95 6.60 15.65 10.94
C ASP A 95 7.20 15.03 9.68
N VAL A 96 7.23 15.83 8.61
CA VAL A 96 7.76 15.36 7.32
C VAL A 96 9.28 15.15 7.38
N ASP A 97 9.99 16.01 8.13
CA ASP A 97 11.46 15.92 8.21
C ASP A 97 11.93 14.67 8.96
N GLY A 98 11.16 14.24 9.96
CA GLY A 98 11.48 13.02 10.70
C GLY A 98 11.49 11.78 9.84
N MET A 99 10.76 11.79 8.73
CA MET A 99 10.69 10.63 7.82
C MET A 99 12.04 10.26 7.23
N LYS A 100 12.88 11.25 6.93
CA LYS A 100 14.22 11.00 6.40
C LYS A 100 15.07 10.20 7.37
N GLN A 101 14.94 10.48 8.65
CA GLN A 101 15.68 9.76 9.69
C GLN A 101 15.16 8.34 9.87
N ILE A 102 13.85 8.16 9.75
CA ILE A 102 13.24 6.82 9.83
C ILE A 102 13.83 5.90 8.77
N PHE A 103 13.86 6.36 7.52
CA PHE A 103 14.38 5.55 6.43
C PHE A 103 15.89 5.34 6.51
N ASN A 104 16.63 6.28 7.08
CA ASN A 104 18.07 6.10 7.28
C ASN A 104 18.39 4.93 8.22
N LYS A 105 17.52 4.63 9.15
CA LYS A 105 17.72 3.51 10.09
C LYS A 105 17.58 2.15 9.43
N GLN A 106 16.99 2.09 8.24
CA GLN A 106 16.86 0.85 7.49
C GLN A 106 18.11 0.49 6.68
N ASN A 107 19.01 1.45 6.50
CA ASN A 107 20.21 1.25 5.65
C ASN A 107 21.40 0.75 6.45
#